data_d68cd760cabb9804a9f35169f3c1a5c7
#
_entry.id   d68cd760cabb9804a9f35169f3c1a5c7
#
_cell.length_a   1.000
_cell.length_b   1.000
_cell.length_c   1.000
_cell.angle_alpha   90.00
_cell.angle_beta   90.00
_cell.angle_gamma   90.00
#
_symmetry.space_group_name_H-M   'P 1'
#
loop_
_entity.id
_entity.type
_entity.pdbx_description
1 polymer ?
#
loop_
_entity_poly.entity_id
_entity_poly.type
_entity_poly.pdbx_seq_one_letter_code
_entity_poly.pdbx_strand_id
1 'polypeptide(L)'
;MINKKIILPFIAFMLIAAGSQAQVKHHKKPHSHLAISMANGKKVYTQYCVTCHQADGSGVATMNPPLIKTTYVLGDKPTLIKIVLNGFNEDVQINGQSFSNTMTPHDSLTDQQIADVLTYVRNSFGNKASAVTATQVKAVRATNKK
;
A
#
# COMPACT_ATOMS: atom_id res chain seq x y z
N MET A 1 19.76 87.54 36.59
CA MET A 1 18.54 87.09 35.96
C MET A 1 18.89 85.75 35.24
N ILE A 2 18.50 84.65 35.83
CA ILE A 2 18.91 83.32 35.43
C ILE A 2 17.71 82.62 34.82
N ASN A 3 17.80 82.37 33.49
CA ASN A 3 16.80 81.59 32.79
C ASN A 3 17.10 80.08 32.88
N LYS A 4 16.28 79.39 33.64
CA LYS A 4 16.33 77.93 33.73
C LYS A 4 15.71 77.29 32.44
N LYS A 5 16.55 76.72 31.58
CA LYS A 5 16.11 75.88 30.49
C LYS A 5 15.72 74.51 31.04
N ILE A 6 14.46 74.21 30.93
CA ILE A 6 13.90 72.89 31.25
C ILE A 6 14.28 71.95 30.15
N ILE A 7 15.08 70.94 30.45
CA ILE A 7 15.42 69.82 29.52
C ILE A 7 14.39 68.73 29.76
N LEU A 8 13.59 68.52 28.79
CA LEU A 8 12.60 67.40 28.77
C LEU A 8 13.25 66.13 28.20
N PRO A 9 13.31 65.03 28.94
CA PRO A 9 13.84 63.81 28.38
C PRO A 9 12.78 63.12 27.49
N PHE A 10 13.10 62.96 26.23
CA PHE A 10 12.34 62.10 25.29
C PHE A 10 12.54 60.64 25.71
N ILE A 11 11.54 60.04 26.34
CA ILE A 11 11.48 58.58 26.55
C ILE A 11 11.02 57.97 25.27
N ALA A 12 11.95 57.39 24.51
CA ALA A 12 11.65 56.58 23.34
C ALA A 12 11.00 55.27 23.82
N PHE A 13 9.70 55.14 23.60
CA PHE A 13 8.95 53.92 23.89
C PHE A 13 9.20 52.93 22.73
N MET A 14 10.19 52.02 22.90
CA MET A 14 10.46 50.94 21.98
C MET A 14 9.38 49.88 22.16
N LEU A 15 8.38 49.87 21.28
CA LEU A 15 7.40 48.79 21.13
C LEU A 15 8.10 47.57 20.54
N ILE A 16 8.46 46.61 21.40
CA ILE A 16 8.90 45.27 20.95
C ILE A 16 7.64 44.51 20.53
N ALA A 17 7.38 44.48 19.23
CA ALA A 17 6.38 43.59 18.65
C ALA A 17 6.92 42.16 18.73
N ALA A 18 6.55 41.43 19.78
CA ALA A 18 6.78 40.00 19.88
C ALA A 18 5.91 39.29 18.82
N GLY A 19 6.47 39.05 17.65
CA GLY A 19 5.84 38.25 16.61
C GLY A 19 5.71 36.79 17.08
N SER A 20 4.53 36.42 17.54
CA SER A 20 4.17 35.03 17.80
C SER A 20 4.21 34.25 16.50
N GLN A 21 5.31 33.59 16.19
CA GLN A 21 5.39 32.61 15.14
C GLN A 21 4.58 31.38 15.58
N ALA A 22 3.34 31.29 15.13
CA ALA A 22 2.54 30.09 15.24
C ALA A 22 3.20 28.98 14.40
N GLN A 23 3.96 28.10 15.05
CA GLN A 23 4.49 26.91 14.40
C GLN A 23 3.30 26.00 14.04
N VAL A 24 2.95 25.96 12.78
CA VAL A 24 2.00 25.00 12.23
C VAL A 24 2.64 23.61 12.34
N LYS A 25 2.35 22.91 13.43
CA LYS A 25 2.70 21.50 13.58
C LYS A 25 1.91 20.72 12.51
N HIS A 26 2.54 20.39 11.40
CA HIS A 26 2.01 19.42 10.45
C HIS A 26 1.90 18.07 11.16
N HIS A 27 0.74 17.79 11.74
CA HIS A 27 0.39 16.45 12.19
C HIS A 27 0.23 15.59 10.92
N LYS A 28 1.30 14.86 10.53
CA LYS A 28 1.13 13.73 9.60
C LYS A 28 0.12 12.79 10.23
N LYS A 29 -1.09 12.72 9.65
CA LYS A 29 -2.10 11.72 10.02
C LYS A 29 -1.39 10.35 10.00
N PRO A 30 -1.45 9.56 11.09
CA PRO A 30 -0.87 8.22 11.08
C PRO A 30 -1.52 7.46 9.92
N HIS A 31 -0.70 7.04 8.96
CA HIS A 31 -1.17 6.18 7.88
C HIS A 31 -1.73 4.91 8.51
N SER A 32 -2.97 4.54 8.18
CA SER A 32 -3.53 3.29 8.65
C SER A 32 -2.64 2.12 8.18
N HIS A 33 -2.57 1.05 8.96
CA HIS A 33 -1.83 -0.16 8.56
C HIS A 33 -2.21 -0.63 7.15
N LEU A 34 -3.49 -0.51 6.78
CA LEU A 34 -3.96 -0.81 5.43
C LEU A 34 -3.28 0.09 4.38
N ALA A 35 -3.19 1.40 4.61
CA ALA A 35 -2.59 2.33 3.65
C ALA A 35 -1.09 2.05 3.45
N ILE A 36 -0.37 1.69 4.51
CA ILE A 36 1.05 1.30 4.44
C ILE A 36 1.18 0.00 3.64
N SER A 37 0.39 -1.02 3.97
CA SER A 37 0.41 -2.31 3.25
C SER A 37 0.05 -2.14 1.77
N MET A 38 -0.94 -1.32 1.44
CA MET A 38 -1.30 -0.98 0.06
C MET A 38 -0.14 -0.31 -0.69
N ALA A 39 0.55 0.64 -0.07
CA ALA A 39 1.67 1.34 -0.70
C ALA A 39 2.86 0.40 -0.96
N ASN A 40 3.17 -0.48 -0.01
CA ASN A 40 4.23 -1.48 -0.15
C ASN A 40 3.83 -2.56 -1.17
N GLY A 41 2.60 -3.04 -1.09
CA GLY A 41 2.07 -4.04 -2.02
C GLY A 41 2.05 -3.56 -3.46
N LYS A 42 1.76 -2.28 -3.71
CA LYS A 42 1.89 -1.69 -5.04
C LYS A 42 3.31 -1.80 -5.59
N LYS A 43 4.34 -1.59 -4.76
CA LYS A 43 5.75 -1.73 -5.20
C LYS A 43 6.05 -3.17 -5.60
N VAL A 44 5.64 -4.13 -4.77
CA VAL A 44 5.82 -5.56 -5.06
C VAL A 44 5.07 -5.94 -6.33
N TYR A 45 3.82 -5.49 -6.49
CA TYR A 45 3.01 -5.72 -7.69
C TYR A 45 3.71 -5.22 -8.95
N THR A 46 4.20 -3.98 -8.92
CA THR A 46 4.90 -3.37 -10.06
C THR A 46 6.17 -4.13 -10.43
N GLN A 47 6.84 -4.74 -9.46
CA GLN A 47 8.09 -5.46 -9.70
C GLN A 47 7.89 -6.89 -10.20
N TYR A 48 6.85 -7.59 -9.71
CA TYR A 48 6.72 -9.03 -9.91
C TYR A 48 5.46 -9.48 -10.65
N CYS A 49 4.40 -8.66 -10.67
CA CYS A 49 3.08 -9.11 -11.13
C CYS A 49 2.58 -8.38 -12.38
N VAL A 50 2.99 -7.12 -12.56
CA VAL A 50 2.43 -6.22 -13.57
C VAL A 50 2.61 -6.72 -15.00
N THR A 51 3.70 -7.40 -15.29
CA THR A 51 4.01 -7.90 -16.65
C THR A 51 2.93 -8.86 -17.14
N CYS A 52 2.41 -9.72 -16.28
CA CYS A 52 1.38 -10.69 -16.62
C CYS A 52 -0.03 -10.16 -16.34
N HIS A 53 -0.24 -9.51 -15.20
CA HIS A 53 -1.57 -9.09 -14.76
C HIS A 53 -1.96 -7.67 -15.14
N GLN A 54 -1.09 -6.95 -15.82
CA GLN A 54 -1.25 -5.56 -16.27
C GLN A 54 -1.42 -4.54 -15.13
N ALA A 55 -1.21 -3.25 -15.43
CA ALA A 55 -1.26 -2.19 -14.43
C ALA A 55 -2.65 -1.97 -13.83
N ASP A 56 -3.68 -2.31 -14.55
CA ASP A 56 -5.10 -2.22 -14.17
C ASP A 56 -5.69 -3.53 -13.64
N GLY A 57 -4.89 -4.60 -13.58
CA GLY A 57 -5.32 -5.91 -13.14
C GLY A 57 -6.20 -6.67 -14.13
N SER A 58 -6.28 -6.23 -15.38
CA SER A 58 -7.12 -6.87 -16.43
C SER A 58 -6.56 -8.21 -16.93
N GLY A 59 -5.26 -8.46 -16.71
CA GLY A 59 -4.60 -9.61 -17.31
C GLY A 59 -4.44 -9.50 -18.82
N VAL A 60 -4.22 -10.64 -19.46
CA VAL A 60 -4.13 -10.77 -20.93
C VAL A 60 -5.10 -11.86 -21.37
N ALA A 61 -6.03 -11.53 -22.24
CA ALA A 61 -7.08 -12.45 -22.67
C ALA A 61 -6.51 -13.80 -23.12
N THR A 62 -7.14 -14.88 -22.70
CA THR A 62 -6.76 -16.28 -22.92
C THR A 62 -5.41 -16.73 -22.35
N MET A 63 -4.56 -15.79 -21.95
CA MET A 63 -3.22 -16.07 -21.42
C MET A 63 -3.16 -15.91 -19.90
N ASN A 64 -3.23 -14.67 -19.42
CA ASN A 64 -3.06 -14.37 -18.01
C ASN A 64 -4.39 -13.89 -17.41
N PRO A 65 -4.89 -14.51 -16.34
CA PRO A 65 -6.20 -14.18 -15.81
C PRO A 65 -6.25 -12.77 -15.22
N PRO A 66 -7.44 -12.13 -15.27
CA PRO A 66 -7.66 -10.87 -14.57
C PRO A 66 -7.61 -11.08 -13.04
N LEU A 67 -7.28 -10.01 -12.33
CA LEU A 67 -7.36 -9.95 -10.87
C LEU A 67 -8.60 -9.17 -10.38
N ILE A 68 -9.46 -8.77 -11.33
CA ILE A 68 -10.63 -7.95 -11.07
C ILE A 68 -11.79 -8.83 -10.64
N LYS A 69 -12.22 -8.71 -9.38
CA LYS A 69 -13.42 -9.35 -8.80
C LYS A 69 -13.53 -10.86 -9.03
N THR A 70 -12.38 -11.54 -9.14
CA THR A 70 -12.38 -13.01 -9.30
C THR A 70 -12.63 -13.70 -7.97
N THR A 71 -13.17 -14.92 -8.02
CA THR A 71 -13.38 -15.78 -6.86
C THR A 71 -12.06 -16.12 -6.16
N TYR A 72 -10.95 -16.24 -6.89
CA TYR A 72 -9.62 -16.44 -6.32
C TYR A 72 -9.14 -15.25 -5.50
N VAL A 73 -9.24 -14.03 -6.04
CA VAL A 73 -8.78 -12.83 -5.37
C VAL A 73 -9.64 -12.48 -4.15
N LEU A 74 -10.96 -12.60 -4.26
CA LEU A 74 -11.89 -12.21 -3.19
C LEU A 74 -12.20 -13.34 -2.21
N GLY A 75 -11.85 -14.57 -2.57
CA GLY A 75 -12.17 -15.78 -1.80
C GLY A 75 -11.18 -16.08 -0.67
N ASP A 76 -10.90 -17.37 -0.52
CA ASP A 76 -10.10 -17.94 0.55
C ASP A 76 -8.64 -17.47 0.51
N LYS A 77 -8.17 -16.88 1.62
CA LYS A 77 -6.81 -16.33 1.69
C LYS A 77 -5.71 -17.41 1.66
N PRO A 78 -5.82 -18.52 2.39
CA PRO A 78 -4.87 -19.63 2.28
C PRO A 78 -4.68 -20.12 0.85
N THR A 79 -5.74 -20.31 0.10
CA THR A 79 -5.66 -20.69 -1.32
C THR A 79 -4.94 -19.66 -2.17
N LEU A 80 -5.28 -18.38 -2.01
CA LEU A 80 -4.63 -17.29 -2.72
C LEU A 80 -3.14 -17.16 -2.37
N ILE A 81 -2.78 -17.35 -1.10
CA ILE A 81 -1.39 -17.37 -0.64
C ILE A 81 -0.62 -18.55 -1.26
N LYS A 82 -1.21 -19.75 -1.31
CA LYS A 82 -0.60 -20.92 -1.95
C LYS A 82 -0.33 -20.70 -3.43
N ILE A 83 -1.25 -20.05 -4.14
CA ILE A 83 -1.06 -19.70 -5.56
C ILE A 83 0.18 -18.82 -5.73
N VAL A 84 0.37 -17.82 -4.89
CA VAL A 84 1.59 -16.98 -4.96
C VAL A 84 2.85 -17.76 -4.61
N LEU A 85 2.79 -18.62 -3.59
CA LEU A 85 3.96 -19.40 -3.15
C LEU A 85 4.38 -20.47 -4.16
N ASN A 86 3.42 -21.17 -4.75
CA ASN A 86 3.67 -22.37 -5.58
C ASN A 86 3.59 -22.08 -7.08
N GLY A 87 3.05 -20.91 -7.46
CA GLY A 87 2.61 -20.68 -8.81
C GLY A 87 1.29 -21.38 -9.10
N PHE A 88 0.91 -21.38 -10.37
CA PHE A 88 -0.32 -22.01 -10.84
C PHE A 88 -0.13 -22.48 -12.29
N ASN A 89 -0.39 -23.74 -12.58
CA ASN A 89 -0.15 -24.36 -13.88
C ASN A 89 -1.35 -25.16 -14.42
N GLU A 90 -2.53 -24.92 -13.85
CA GLU A 90 -3.76 -25.57 -14.30
C GLU A 90 -4.54 -24.61 -15.19
N ASP A 91 -5.28 -25.17 -16.18
CA ASP A 91 -6.24 -24.40 -16.93
C ASP A 91 -7.35 -23.92 -16.01
N VAL A 92 -7.66 -22.65 -16.05
CA VAL A 92 -8.66 -22.05 -15.18
C VAL A 92 -9.71 -21.28 -15.99
N GLN A 93 -10.97 -21.45 -15.60
CA GLN A 93 -12.06 -20.64 -16.11
C GLN A 93 -12.40 -19.50 -15.15
N ILE A 94 -12.34 -18.27 -15.65
CA ILE A 94 -12.69 -17.08 -14.90
C ILE A 94 -13.64 -16.25 -15.76
N ASN A 95 -14.82 -15.96 -15.24
CA ASN A 95 -15.86 -15.18 -15.93
C ASN A 95 -16.18 -15.72 -17.33
N GLY A 96 -16.18 -17.04 -17.50
CA GLY A 96 -16.49 -17.71 -18.77
C GLY A 96 -15.34 -17.75 -19.80
N GLN A 97 -14.15 -17.28 -19.44
CA GLN A 97 -12.95 -17.36 -20.27
C GLN A 97 -11.95 -18.35 -19.67
N SER A 98 -11.30 -19.12 -20.54
CA SER A 98 -10.21 -20.04 -20.16
C SER A 98 -8.86 -19.31 -20.22
N PHE A 99 -8.01 -19.61 -19.25
CA PHE A 99 -6.65 -19.09 -19.14
C PHE A 99 -5.71 -20.26 -18.88
N SER A 100 -4.61 -20.34 -19.61
CA SER A 100 -3.71 -21.52 -19.61
C SER A 100 -2.23 -21.18 -19.36
N ASN A 101 -1.87 -19.91 -19.20
CA ASN A 101 -0.48 -19.57 -18.90
C ASN A 101 -0.10 -19.98 -17.48
N THR A 102 1.08 -20.55 -17.37
CA THR A 102 1.67 -20.88 -16.07
C THR A 102 2.05 -19.62 -15.33
N MET A 103 1.58 -19.48 -14.10
CA MET A 103 2.07 -18.50 -13.14
C MET A 103 3.29 -19.07 -12.41
N THR A 104 4.42 -18.39 -12.48
CA THR A 104 5.63 -18.81 -11.77
C THR A 104 5.51 -18.65 -10.25
N PRO A 105 6.14 -19.52 -9.43
CA PRO A 105 6.21 -19.36 -8.00
C PRO A 105 6.91 -18.07 -7.59
N HIS A 106 6.43 -17.46 -6.53
CA HIS A 106 7.05 -16.28 -5.88
C HIS A 106 7.44 -16.59 -4.42
N ASP A 107 7.89 -17.80 -4.16
CA ASP A 107 8.26 -18.30 -2.83
C ASP A 107 9.49 -17.59 -2.22
N SER A 108 10.30 -16.92 -3.04
CA SER A 108 11.40 -16.07 -2.60
C SER A 108 10.96 -14.74 -1.95
N LEU A 109 9.70 -14.32 -2.14
CA LEU A 109 9.17 -13.15 -1.47
C LEU A 109 9.00 -13.43 0.03
N THR A 110 9.30 -12.43 0.87
CA THR A 110 9.07 -12.53 2.32
C THR A 110 7.58 -12.61 2.63
N ASP A 111 7.24 -13.12 3.82
CA ASP A 111 5.85 -13.19 4.28
C ASP A 111 5.17 -11.81 4.28
N GLN A 112 5.91 -10.75 4.62
CA GLN A 112 5.39 -9.39 4.59
C GLN A 112 5.14 -8.90 3.15
N GLN A 113 6.05 -9.20 2.21
CA GLN A 113 5.86 -8.82 0.81
C GLN A 113 4.64 -9.50 0.17
N ILE A 114 4.44 -10.79 0.46
CA ILE A 114 3.26 -11.53 0.00
C ILE A 114 1.99 -10.95 0.64
N ALA A 115 2.01 -10.68 1.94
CA ALA A 115 0.87 -10.07 2.63
C ALA A 115 0.51 -8.71 2.04
N ASP A 116 1.51 -7.88 1.78
CA ASP A 116 1.33 -6.53 1.24
C ASP A 116 0.80 -6.56 -0.20
N VAL A 117 1.37 -7.40 -1.08
CA VAL A 117 0.91 -7.48 -2.47
C VAL A 117 -0.49 -8.07 -2.56
N LEU A 118 -0.82 -9.08 -1.76
CA LEU A 118 -2.17 -9.63 -1.74
C LEU A 118 -3.17 -8.64 -1.14
N THR A 119 -2.79 -7.86 -0.14
CA THR A 119 -3.61 -6.75 0.37
C THR A 119 -3.85 -5.70 -0.70
N TYR A 120 -2.82 -5.34 -1.49
CA TYR A 120 -2.95 -4.42 -2.62
C TYR A 120 -3.91 -4.97 -3.67
N VAL A 121 -3.72 -6.19 -4.15
CA VAL A 121 -4.60 -6.81 -5.16
C VAL A 121 -6.04 -6.90 -4.68
N ARG A 122 -6.26 -7.28 -3.43
CA ARG A 122 -7.60 -7.41 -2.82
C ARG A 122 -8.31 -6.08 -2.57
N ASN A 123 -7.62 -4.94 -2.68
CA ASN A 123 -8.18 -3.60 -2.47
C ASN A 123 -7.90 -2.63 -3.62
N SER A 124 -7.44 -3.14 -4.76
CA SER A 124 -7.23 -2.39 -6.01
C SER A 124 -8.13 -2.94 -7.12
N PHE A 125 -8.11 -2.32 -8.29
CA PHE A 125 -8.82 -2.80 -9.47
C PHE A 125 -10.35 -2.94 -9.27
N GLY A 126 -10.93 -2.13 -8.38
CA GLY A 126 -12.35 -2.25 -8.01
C GLY A 126 -12.66 -3.38 -7.02
N ASN A 127 -11.65 -4.08 -6.52
CA ASN A 127 -11.76 -5.06 -5.43
C ASN A 127 -11.94 -4.35 -4.09
N LYS A 128 -12.66 -5.01 -3.17
CA LYS A 128 -12.83 -4.55 -1.80
C LYS A 128 -12.95 -5.77 -0.87
N ALA A 129 -11.84 -6.18 -0.27
CA ALA A 129 -11.79 -7.35 0.60
C ALA A 129 -10.81 -7.15 1.77
N SER A 130 -10.89 -8.00 2.77
CA SER A 130 -10.04 -7.91 3.95
C SER A 130 -8.56 -8.10 3.61
N ALA A 131 -7.69 -7.35 4.29
CA ALA A 131 -6.24 -7.45 4.16
C ALA A 131 -5.72 -8.85 4.48
N VAL A 132 -4.60 -9.22 3.88
CA VAL A 132 -3.81 -10.39 4.24
C VAL A 132 -2.70 -9.96 5.19
N THR A 133 -2.40 -10.77 6.22
CA THR A 133 -1.35 -10.47 7.20
C THR A 133 -0.12 -11.37 6.99
N ALA A 134 1.05 -10.89 7.37
CA ALA A 134 2.29 -11.69 7.34
C ALA A 134 2.17 -12.97 8.19
N THR A 135 1.42 -12.92 9.30
CA THR A 135 1.15 -14.11 10.12
C THR A 135 0.35 -15.17 9.36
N GLN A 136 -0.63 -14.76 8.55
CA GLN A 136 -1.38 -15.69 7.69
C GLN A 136 -0.48 -16.32 6.63
N VAL A 137 0.38 -15.53 6.00
CA VAL A 137 1.34 -16.05 5.01
C VAL A 137 2.30 -17.04 5.66
N LYS A 138 2.87 -16.69 6.82
CA LYS A 138 3.78 -17.57 7.59
C LYS A 138 3.11 -18.90 7.95
N ALA A 139 1.86 -18.86 8.39
CA ALA A 139 1.12 -20.07 8.73
C ALA A 139 0.90 -20.98 7.51
N VAL A 140 0.52 -20.42 6.37
CA VAL A 140 0.37 -21.17 5.12
C VAL A 140 1.71 -21.74 4.66
N ARG A 141 2.78 -20.93 4.66
CA ARG A 141 4.13 -21.36 4.27
C ARG A 141 4.64 -22.53 5.12
N ALA A 142 4.39 -22.51 6.44
CA ALA A 142 4.82 -23.56 7.34
C ALA A 142 4.15 -24.93 7.07
N THR A 143 2.95 -24.92 6.49
CA THR A 143 2.19 -26.14 6.14
C THR A 143 2.21 -26.44 4.63
N ASN A 144 2.86 -25.59 3.85
CA ASN A 144 2.91 -25.71 2.40
C ASN A 144 3.88 -26.83 2.01
N LYS A 145 3.30 -27.99 1.62
CA LYS A 145 4.08 -29.07 0.98
C LYS A 145 4.05 -28.81 -0.53
N LYS A 146 5.22 -28.66 -1.09
CA LYS A 146 5.39 -28.66 -2.56
C LYS A 146 5.20 -30.06 -3.10
#